data_e0cdb4d3b5e5ca2a54ec69774ed1c230
#
_entry.id   e0cdb4d3b5e5ca2a54ec69774ed1c230
#
_cell.length_a   1.000
_cell.length_b   1.000
_cell.length_c   1.000
_cell.angle_alpha   90.00
_cell.angle_beta   90.00
_cell.angle_gamma   90.00
#
_symmetry.space_group_name_H-M   'P 1'
#
loop_
_entity.id
_entity.type
_entity.pdbx_description
1 polymer ?
#
loop_
_entity_poly.entity_id
_entity_poly.type
_entity_poly.pdbx_seq_one_letter_code
_entity_poly.pdbx_strand_id
1 'polypeptide(L)'
;MAKRLVVTFLAIGYAFVLSAQAAHHEGGHDGHEVHHDNHEMHHDKDHQLDGDLPSVHGVVRSVNVSTGSITLKHGDIPNLEMGAMTMGFSVENLVILEGLEKGNHVMFQAVEKDGKFVIVNLKKMNH
;
A
#
# COMPACT_ATOMS: atom_id res chain seq x y z
N MET A 1 -46.68 8.05 13.75
CA MET A 1 -45.88 8.45 14.92
C MET A 1 -44.44 8.47 14.52
N ALA A 2 -43.88 9.63 14.36
CA ALA A 2 -42.47 9.76 14.00
C ALA A 2 -41.63 9.72 15.28
N LYS A 3 -40.86 8.66 15.44
CA LYS A 3 -39.80 8.63 16.46
C LYS A 3 -38.61 9.40 15.96
N ARG A 4 -38.43 10.59 16.46
CA ARG A 4 -37.23 11.37 16.24
C ARG A 4 -36.12 10.76 17.06
N LEU A 5 -35.20 10.10 16.39
CA LEU A 5 -33.94 9.66 17.00
C LEU A 5 -33.05 10.89 17.09
N VAL A 6 -32.97 11.49 18.27
CA VAL A 6 -31.98 12.55 18.52
C VAL A 6 -30.66 11.85 18.76
N VAL A 7 -29.84 11.79 17.73
CA VAL A 7 -28.45 11.37 17.89
C VAL A 7 -27.69 12.58 18.42
N THR A 8 -27.47 12.61 19.71
CA THR A 8 -26.58 13.61 20.29
C THR A 8 -25.16 13.18 20.00
N PHE A 9 -24.56 13.83 19.02
CA PHE A 9 -23.11 13.69 18.80
C PHE A 9 -22.40 14.41 19.93
N LEU A 10 -21.92 13.65 20.89
CA LEU A 10 -20.97 14.18 21.86
C LEU A 10 -19.63 14.32 21.12
N ALA A 11 -19.32 15.53 20.68
CA ALA A 11 -18.00 15.84 20.18
C ALA A 11 -17.04 15.81 21.37
N ILE A 12 -16.41 14.66 21.57
CA ILE A 12 -15.27 14.58 22.49
C ILE A 12 -14.11 15.24 21.78
N GLY A 13 -13.87 16.48 22.13
CA GLY A 13 -12.69 17.18 21.69
C GLY A 13 -11.45 16.49 22.27
N TYR A 14 -10.75 15.75 21.44
CA TYR A 14 -9.41 15.32 21.80
C TYR A 14 -8.49 16.53 21.70
N ALA A 15 -8.15 17.08 22.84
CA ALA A 15 -7.06 18.03 22.91
C ALA A 15 -5.77 17.23 22.66
N PHE A 16 -5.27 17.33 21.43
CA PHE A 16 -3.92 16.85 21.13
C PHE A 16 -2.95 17.79 21.82
N VAL A 17 -2.46 17.35 22.95
CA VAL A 17 -1.29 18.02 23.55
C VAL A 17 -0.08 17.51 22.78
N LEU A 18 0.35 18.28 21.83
CA LEU A 18 1.61 18.06 21.15
C LEU A 18 2.71 18.46 22.13
N SER A 19 3.19 17.52 22.91
CA SER A 19 4.44 17.74 23.64
C SER A 19 5.58 17.64 22.62
N ALA A 20 6.03 18.78 22.16
CA ALA A 20 7.27 18.86 21.43
C ALA A 20 8.40 18.58 22.42
N GLN A 21 8.85 17.34 22.48
CA GLN A 21 10.11 17.05 23.13
C GLN A 21 11.23 17.41 22.17
N ALA A 22 11.81 18.56 22.40
CA ALA A 22 13.07 18.87 21.77
C ALA A 22 14.13 17.96 22.40
N ALA A 23 14.48 16.91 21.71
CA ALA A 23 15.64 16.12 22.07
C ALA A 23 16.89 16.92 21.70
N HIS A 24 17.48 17.58 22.69
CA HIS A 24 18.83 18.10 22.56
C HIS A 24 19.79 16.92 22.56
N HIS A 25 20.21 16.52 21.42
CA HIS A 25 21.36 15.66 21.28
C HIS A 25 22.61 16.52 21.14
N GLU A 26 23.21 16.87 22.25
CA GLU A 26 24.59 17.28 22.25
C GLU A 26 25.44 16.00 22.27
N GLY A 27 25.69 15.47 21.10
CA GLY A 27 26.68 14.46 20.89
C GLY A 27 27.87 15.08 20.20
N GLY A 28 28.96 15.31 20.92
CA GLY A 28 30.21 15.57 20.27
C GLY A 28 30.62 14.34 19.47
N HIS A 29 30.69 14.50 18.17
CA HIS A 29 31.10 13.42 17.29
C HIS A 29 32.44 13.73 16.72
N ASP A 30 33.38 12.99 17.24
CA ASP A 30 34.67 12.80 16.62
C ASP A 30 34.46 12.18 15.25
N GLY A 31 35.02 12.81 14.23
CA GLY A 31 34.78 12.47 12.86
C GLY A 31 35.21 11.04 12.53
N HIS A 32 34.26 10.27 12.13
CA HIS A 32 34.52 9.16 11.25
C HIS A 32 34.28 9.61 9.82
N GLU A 33 35.36 9.83 9.12
CA GLU A 33 35.32 9.95 7.68
C GLU A 33 34.91 8.61 7.11
N VAL A 34 33.63 8.42 6.93
CA VAL A 34 33.13 7.31 6.15
C VAL A 34 33.19 7.75 4.70
N HIS A 35 34.09 7.14 3.97
CA HIS A 35 34.04 7.24 2.52
C HIS A 35 32.75 6.59 2.07
N HIS A 36 31.76 7.42 1.81
CA HIS A 36 30.58 7.00 1.07
C HIS A 36 31.00 6.94 -0.39
N ASP A 37 31.24 5.74 -0.86
CA ASP A 37 31.18 5.48 -2.27
C ASP A 37 29.77 5.88 -2.70
N ASN A 38 29.71 6.96 -3.45
CA ASN A 38 28.48 7.40 -4.10
C ASN A 38 28.05 6.32 -5.08
N HIS A 39 27.31 5.36 -4.60
CA HIS A 39 26.43 4.65 -5.48
C HIS A 39 25.26 5.58 -5.74
N GLU A 40 25.33 6.29 -6.84
CA GLU A 40 24.17 6.98 -7.38
C GLU A 40 23.15 5.91 -7.75
N MET A 41 22.34 5.54 -6.76
CA MET A 41 21.15 4.82 -7.04
C MET A 41 20.19 5.81 -7.67
N HIS A 42 20.03 5.66 -8.97
CA HIS A 42 18.91 6.29 -9.64
C HIS A 42 17.64 5.75 -8.96
N HIS A 43 17.13 6.52 -8.02
CA HIS A 43 15.79 6.31 -7.56
C HIS A 43 14.84 6.74 -8.68
N ASP A 44 14.60 5.82 -9.59
CA ASP A 44 13.39 5.91 -10.36
C ASP A 44 12.26 5.94 -9.34
N LYS A 45 11.53 7.04 -9.32
CA LYS A 45 10.35 7.20 -8.46
C LYS A 45 9.20 6.33 -8.91
N ASP A 46 9.54 5.17 -9.42
CA ASP A 46 8.58 4.13 -9.68
C ASP A 46 8.15 3.55 -8.33
N HIS A 47 6.88 3.48 -8.12
CA HIS A 47 6.22 2.94 -6.95
C HIS A 47 7.03 1.78 -6.37
N GLN A 48 7.81 2.10 -5.36
CA GLN A 48 8.69 1.13 -4.74
C GLN A 48 7.82 0.12 -4.00
N LEU A 49 7.81 -1.09 -4.51
CA LEU A 49 7.18 -2.19 -3.81
C LEU A 49 7.87 -2.34 -2.45
N ASP A 50 7.07 -2.58 -1.43
CA ASP A 50 7.58 -2.78 -0.07
C ASP A 50 8.55 -3.97 -0.06
N GLY A 51 9.79 -3.77 0.42
CA GLY A 51 10.80 -4.82 0.46
C GLY A 51 10.46 -6.00 1.37
N ASP A 52 9.56 -5.80 2.34
CA ASP A 52 9.16 -6.82 3.31
C ASP A 52 8.07 -7.75 2.79
N LEU A 53 7.32 -7.34 1.77
CA LEU A 53 6.25 -8.13 1.17
C LEU A 53 6.71 -8.75 -0.14
N PRO A 54 6.36 -10.02 -0.40
CA PRO A 54 6.66 -10.61 -1.70
C PRO A 54 5.88 -9.93 -2.81
N SER A 55 6.56 -9.65 -3.92
CA SER A 55 5.95 -9.15 -5.14
C SER A 55 5.49 -10.31 -6.00
N VAL A 56 4.26 -10.25 -6.46
CA VAL A 56 3.62 -11.31 -7.24
C VAL A 56 3.26 -10.79 -8.62
N HIS A 57 3.55 -11.60 -9.63
CA HIS A 57 3.14 -11.31 -10.99
C HIS A 57 1.66 -11.66 -11.19
N GLY A 58 0.95 -10.78 -11.85
CA GLY A 58 -0.45 -11.00 -12.21
C GLY A 58 -0.81 -10.42 -13.57
N VAL A 59 -1.92 -10.88 -14.09
CA VAL A 59 -2.53 -10.36 -15.32
C VAL A 59 -3.92 -9.86 -14.98
N VAL A 60 -4.22 -8.61 -15.35
CA VAL A 60 -5.50 -7.99 -15.10
C VAL A 60 -6.58 -8.67 -15.93
N ARG A 61 -7.64 -9.13 -15.28
CA ARG A 61 -8.83 -9.73 -15.93
C ARG A 61 -9.99 -8.76 -15.96
N SER A 62 -10.17 -7.99 -14.91
CA SER A 62 -11.18 -6.93 -14.86
C SER A 62 -10.82 -5.89 -13.80
N VAL A 63 -11.31 -4.67 -13.99
CA VAL A 63 -11.15 -3.56 -13.05
C VAL A 63 -12.51 -2.95 -12.80
N ASN A 64 -12.84 -2.73 -11.53
CA ASN A 64 -14.06 -2.03 -11.15
C ASN A 64 -13.70 -0.86 -10.22
N VAL A 65 -13.61 0.33 -10.79
CA VAL A 65 -13.27 1.55 -10.08
C VAL A 65 -14.35 1.94 -9.07
N SER A 66 -15.61 1.68 -9.37
CA SER A 66 -16.74 2.02 -8.50
C SER A 66 -16.71 1.30 -7.16
N THR A 67 -16.26 0.06 -7.16
CA THR A 67 -16.15 -0.77 -5.95
C THR A 67 -14.75 -0.83 -5.37
N GLY A 68 -13.75 -0.27 -6.08
CA GLY A 68 -12.36 -0.37 -5.68
C GLY A 68 -11.84 -1.80 -5.71
N SER A 69 -12.20 -2.57 -6.74
CA SER A 69 -11.81 -3.96 -6.87
C SER A 69 -11.15 -4.25 -8.21
N ILE A 70 -10.31 -5.27 -8.21
CA ILE A 70 -9.61 -5.75 -9.39
C ILE A 70 -9.56 -7.27 -9.37
N THR A 71 -9.79 -7.89 -10.50
CA THR A 71 -9.63 -9.33 -10.67
C THR A 71 -8.31 -9.61 -11.38
N LEU A 72 -7.48 -10.40 -10.75
CA LEU A 72 -6.15 -10.78 -11.25
C LEU A 72 -6.03 -12.28 -11.40
N LYS A 73 -5.42 -12.70 -12.49
CA LYS A 73 -4.81 -14.03 -12.59
C LYS A 73 -3.39 -13.91 -12.08
N HIS A 74 -3.10 -14.51 -10.94
CA HIS A 74 -1.84 -14.32 -10.23
C HIS A 74 -1.09 -15.63 -10.03
N GLY A 75 0.22 -15.51 -9.84
CA GLY A 75 1.07 -16.59 -9.36
C GLY A 75 0.94 -16.81 -7.86
N ASP A 76 1.80 -17.63 -7.29
CA ASP A 76 1.80 -17.93 -5.86
C ASP A 76 1.98 -16.66 -5.02
N ILE A 77 1.18 -16.54 -3.96
CA ILE A 77 1.28 -15.46 -2.97
C ILE A 77 1.72 -16.07 -1.64
N PRO A 78 3.03 -16.12 -1.35
CA PRO A 78 3.55 -16.82 -0.17
C PRO A 78 3.03 -16.29 1.16
N ASN A 79 2.93 -14.97 1.31
CA ASN A 79 2.45 -14.36 2.55
C ASN A 79 0.96 -14.58 2.84
N LEU A 80 0.20 -15.00 1.84
CA LEU A 80 -1.23 -15.35 1.97
C LEU A 80 -1.46 -16.86 1.87
N GLU A 81 -0.39 -17.63 1.71
CA GLU A 81 -0.46 -19.09 1.54
C GLU A 81 -1.39 -19.52 0.39
N MET A 82 -1.35 -18.74 -0.70
CA MET A 82 -2.16 -18.99 -1.88
C MET A 82 -1.34 -19.50 -3.04
N GLY A 83 -1.86 -20.50 -3.73
CA GLY A 83 -1.36 -20.93 -5.02
C GLY A 83 -1.82 -20.03 -6.16
N ALA A 84 -1.29 -20.27 -7.37
CA ALA A 84 -1.69 -19.57 -8.56
C ALA A 84 -3.19 -19.76 -8.85
N MET A 85 -3.91 -18.66 -9.02
CA MET A 85 -5.35 -18.68 -9.32
C MET A 85 -5.80 -17.33 -9.88
N THR A 86 -7.08 -17.28 -10.26
CA THR A 86 -7.74 -16.03 -10.62
C THR A 86 -8.72 -15.64 -9.53
N MET A 87 -8.57 -14.46 -8.97
CA MET A 87 -9.46 -13.98 -7.90
C MET A 87 -9.55 -12.45 -7.86
N GLY A 88 -10.58 -11.97 -7.16
CA GLY A 88 -10.77 -10.55 -6.90
C GLY A 88 -10.03 -10.08 -5.66
N PHE A 89 -9.52 -8.87 -5.74
CA PHE A 89 -8.87 -8.14 -4.64
C PHE A 89 -9.55 -6.79 -4.47
N SER A 90 -9.57 -6.30 -3.23
CA SER A 90 -9.80 -4.88 -2.98
C SER A 90 -8.49 -4.12 -3.11
N VAL A 91 -8.55 -2.82 -3.38
CA VAL A 91 -7.37 -1.97 -3.38
C VAL A 91 -7.41 -1.02 -2.19
N GLU A 92 -6.26 -0.75 -1.61
CA GLU A 92 -6.15 0.19 -0.50
C GLU A 92 -6.43 1.63 -0.95
N ASN A 93 -6.05 1.95 -2.16
CA ASN A 93 -6.24 3.27 -2.76
C ASN A 93 -6.69 3.13 -4.21
N LEU A 94 -7.74 3.86 -4.59
CA LEU A 94 -8.27 3.84 -5.95
C LEU A 94 -7.25 4.28 -7.02
N VAL A 95 -6.26 5.07 -6.65
CA VAL A 95 -5.16 5.47 -7.53
C VAL A 95 -4.43 4.26 -8.11
N ILE A 96 -4.38 3.16 -7.38
CA ILE A 96 -3.76 1.90 -7.83
C ILE A 96 -4.42 1.38 -9.12
N LEU A 97 -5.71 1.64 -9.30
CA LEU A 97 -6.47 1.18 -10.47
C LEU A 97 -6.33 2.08 -11.70
N GLU A 98 -5.73 3.25 -11.57
CA GLU A 98 -5.59 4.19 -12.68
C GLU A 98 -4.72 3.62 -13.79
N GLY A 99 -5.22 3.72 -15.01
CA GLY A 99 -4.51 3.28 -16.21
C GLY A 99 -4.41 1.76 -16.39
N LEU A 100 -5.10 0.98 -15.56
CA LEU A 100 -5.13 -0.47 -15.69
C LEU A 100 -6.26 -0.93 -16.60
N GLU A 101 -5.93 -1.84 -17.50
CA GLU A 101 -6.85 -2.45 -18.45
C GLU A 101 -6.71 -3.96 -18.44
N LYS A 102 -7.76 -4.64 -18.86
CA LYS A 102 -7.73 -6.09 -19.06
C LYS A 102 -6.54 -6.50 -19.95
N GLY A 103 -5.80 -7.49 -19.50
CA GLY A 103 -4.62 -7.99 -20.19
C GLY A 103 -3.30 -7.37 -19.77
N ASN A 104 -3.32 -6.29 -18.99
CA ASN A 104 -2.08 -5.71 -18.47
C ASN A 104 -1.37 -6.68 -17.51
N HIS A 105 -0.06 -6.74 -17.65
CA HIS A 105 0.80 -7.44 -16.70
C HIS A 105 1.21 -6.49 -15.59
N VAL A 106 1.12 -6.96 -14.36
CA VAL A 106 1.41 -6.17 -13.16
C VAL A 106 2.27 -6.97 -12.18
N MET A 107 3.04 -6.26 -11.38
CA MET A 107 3.60 -6.77 -10.13
C MET A 107 2.84 -6.13 -8.99
N PHE A 108 2.42 -6.91 -8.03
CA PHE A 108 1.62 -6.40 -6.91
C PHE A 108 2.00 -7.05 -5.59
N GLN A 109 1.62 -6.37 -4.53
CA GLN A 109 1.73 -6.85 -3.16
C GLN A 109 0.36 -6.78 -2.51
N ALA A 110 -0.05 -7.87 -1.89
CA ALA A 110 -1.34 -7.97 -1.25
C ALA A 110 -1.21 -8.47 0.19
N VAL A 111 -2.11 -8.00 1.04
CA VAL A 111 -2.22 -8.40 2.43
C VAL A 111 -3.66 -8.77 2.75
N GLU A 112 -3.86 -9.48 3.86
CA GLU A 112 -5.20 -9.73 4.41
C GLU A 112 -5.52 -8.67 5.47
N LYS A 113 -6.65 -8.00 5.31
CA LYS A 113 -7.20 -7.05 6.27
C LYS A 113 -8.68 -7.33 6.47
N ASP A 114 -9.09 -7.56 7.71
CA ASP A 114 -10.50 -7.78 8.09
C ASP A 114 -11.19 -8.87 7.25
N GLY A 115 -10.47 -9.95 6.97
CA GLY A 115 -10.96 -11.06 6.16
C GLY A 115 -11.02 -10.79 4.66
N LYS A 116 -10.47 -9.68 4.21
CA LYS A 116 -10.39 -9.30 2.80
C LYS A 116 -8.95 -9.29 2.31
N PHE A 117 -8.77 -9.62 1.05
CA PHE A 117 -7.46 -9.51 0.40
C PHE A 117 -7.35 -8.15 -0.27
N VAL A 118 -6.36 -7.38 0.15
CA VAL A 118 -6.18 -5.98 -0.25
C VAL A 118 -4.84 -5.80 -0.93
N ILE A 119 -4.85 -5.21 -2.12
CA ILE A 119 -3.62 -4.80 -2.80
C ILE A 119 -3.15 -3.48 -2.21
N VAL A 120 -1.93 -3.48 -1.67
CA VAL A 120 -1.31 -2.31 -1.06
C VAL A 120 -0.33 -1.61 -1.99
N ASN A 121 0.26 -2.34 -2.92
CA ASN A 121 1.13 -1.82 -3.96
C ASN A 121 0.88 -2.55 -5.28
N LEU A 122 0.98 -1.82 -6.37
CA LEU A 122 0.86 -2.39 -7.71
C LEU A 122 1.67 -1.56 -8.70
N LYS A 123 2.44 -2.25 -9.52
CA LYS A 123 3.21 -1.64 -10.61
C LYS A 123 2.83 -2.30 -11.94
N LYS A 124 2.42 -1.49 -12.90
CA LYS A 124 2.18 -1.95 -14.27
C LYS A 124 3.50 -2.27 -14.94
N MET A 125 3.60 -3.44 -15.52
CA MET A 125 4.78 -3.84 -16.29
C MET A 125 4.62 -3.37 -17.73
N ASN A 126 5.65 -2.70 -18.22
CA ASN A 126 5.74 -2.33 -19.62
C ASN A 126 6.44 -3.45 -20.40
N HIS A 127 5.82 -3.85 -21.48
CA HIS A 127 6.43 -4.75 -22.46
C HIS A 127 6.89 -3.98 -23.67
#